data_7eaa53f3aacc242514001261aa566ba3
#
_entry.id   7eaa53f3aacc242514001261aa566ba3
#
_cell.length_a   1.000
_cell.length_b   1.000
_cell.length_c   1.000
_cell.angle_alpha   90.00
_cell.angle_beta   90.00
_cell.angle_gamma   90.00
#
_symmetry.space_group_name_H-M   'P 1'
#
loop_
_entity.id
_entity.type
_entity.pdbx_description
1 polymer ?
#
loop_
_entity_poly.entity_id
_entity_poly.type
_entity_poly.pdbx_seq_one_letter_code
_entity_poly.pdbx_strand_id
1 'polypeptide(L)'
;ETLQAYYLEESQALLIEAQKKLDAAGRFHTTHIHVGQPAEVIVKMASELGCDLIVMGTHGRSGIAGLVMGSVANRVLHLATSPVLLVR
;
A
#
# COMPACT_ATOMS: atom_id res chain seq x y z
N GLU A 1 2.47 8.33 -24.99
CA GLU A 1 2.54 7.75 -23.65
C GLU A 1 1.16 7.34 -23.18
N THR A 2 1.03 6.15 -22.62
CA THR A 2 -0.26 5.65 -22.15
C THR A 2 -0.55 6.12 -20.73
N LEU A 3 -1.82 6.11 -20.35
CA LEU A 3 -2.23 6.41 -18.98
C LEU A 3 -1.61 5.42 -18.00
N GLN A 4 -1.49 4.16 -18.38
CA GLN A 4 -0.89 3.13 -17.56
C GLN A 4 0.60 3.41 -17.32
N ALA A 5 1.33 3.84 -18.34
CA ALA A 5 2.73 4.22 -18.20
C ALA A 5 2.91 5.41 -17.27
N TYR A 6 2.02 6.39 -17.34
CA TYR A 6 2.02 7.54 -16.48
C TYR A 6 1.83 7.14 -15.01
N TYR A 7 0.86 6.27 -14.75
CA TYR A 7 0.61 5.79 -13.37
C TYR A 7 1.79 4.98 -12.84
N LEU A 8 2.45 4.21 -13.69
CA LEU A 8 3.62 3.45 -13.29
C LEU A 8 4.76 4.37 -12.88
N GLU A 9 5.06 5.40 -13.69
CA GLU A 9 6.10 6.37 -13.37
C GLU A 9 5.82 7.10 -12.07
N GLU A 10 4.57 7.53 -11.87
CA GLU A 10 4.18 8.24 -10.65
C GLU A 10 4.30 7.34 -9.43
N SER A 11 3.91 6.09 -9.55
CA SER A 11 4.02 5.11 -8.45
C SER A 11 5.47 4.85 -8.09
N GLN A 12 6.35 4.73 -9.08
CA GLN A 12 7.78 4.54 -8.84
C GLN A 12 8.38 5.72 -8.09
N ALA A 13 7.98 6.95 -8.45
CA ALA A 13 8.45 8.14 -7.77
C ALA A 13 8.05 8.15 -6.30
N LEU A 14 6.83 7.72 -5.99
CA LEU A 14 6.34 7.62 -4.62
C LEU A 14 7.11 6.59 -3.79
N LEU A 15 7.54 5.51 -4.41
CA LEU A 15 8.25 4.44 -3.72
C LEU A 15 9.70 4.76 -3.40
N ILE A 16 10.32 5.71 -4.11
CA ILE A 16 11.73 6.05 -3.92
C ILE A 16 12.05 6.41 -2.47
N GLU A 17 11.21 7.24 -1.85
CA GLU A 17 11.43 7.65 -0.46
C GLU A 17 11.38 6.47 0.51
N ALA A 18 10.40 5.58 0.32
CA ALA A 18 10.27 4.40 1.16
C ALA A 18 11.46 3.44 0.95
N GLN A 19 11.89 3.26 -0.30
CA GLN A 19 13.04 2.42 -0.62
C GLN A 19 14.32 2.94 0.03
N LYS A 20 14.53 4.26 -0.02
CA LYS A 20 15.70 4.87 0.61
C LYS A 20 15.74 4.63 2.10
N LYS A 21 14.59 4.74 2.77
CA LYS A 21 14.50 4.49 4.20
C LYS A 21 14.79 3.04 4.56
N LEU A 22 14.27 2.11 3.79
CA LEU A 22 14.50 0.68 4.01
C LEU A 22 15.95 0.31 3.74
N ASP A 23 16.54 0.85 2.67
CA ASP A 23 17.95 0.63 2.35
C ASP A 23 18.86 1.17 3.45
N ALA A 24 18.57 2.36 3.95
CA ALA A 24 19.35 2.97 5.02
C ALA A 24 19.26 2.16 6.32
N ALA A 25 18.13 1.50 6.57
CA ALA A 25 17.94 0.63 7.72
C ALA A 25 18.52 -0.77 7.52
N GLY A 26 19.07 -1.05 6.35
CA GLY A 26 19.62 -2.37 6.03
C GLY A 26 18.58 -3.47 5.92
N ARG A 27 17.35 -3.11 5.55
CA ARG A 27 16.25 -4.07 5.46
C ARG A 27 16.04 -4.56 4.04
N PHE A 28 16.03 -5.87 3.88
CA PHE A 28 15.71 -6.49 2.61
C PHE A 28 14.22 -6.28 2.30
N HIS A 29 13.92 -5.91 1.06
CA HIS A 29 12.55 -5.65 0.64
C HIS A 29 12.41 -5.85 -0.86
N THR A 30 11.18 -6.04 -1.30
CA THR A 30 10.81 -6.02 -2.71
C THR A 30 9.66 -5.04 -2.89
N THR A 31 9.54 -4.47 -4.09
CA THR A 31 8.47 -3.53 -4.39
C THR A 31 7.58 -4.10 -5.48
N HIS A 32 6.28 -3.80 -5.38
CA HIS A 32 5.28 -4.23 -6.33
C HIS A 32 4.36 -3.07 -6.64
N ILE A 33 4.07 -2.87 -7.92
CA ILE A 33 3.16 -1.81 -8.39
C ILE A 33 2.07 -2.48 -9.21
N HIS A 34 0.83 -2.26 -8.81
CA HIS A 34 -0.33 -2.82 -9.48
C HIS A 34 -1.40 -1.76 -9.68
N VAL A 35 -2.14 -1.88 -10.77
CA VAL A 35 -3.28 -1.02 -11.07
C VAL A 35 -4.55 -1.81 -10.83
N GLY A 36 -5.49 -1.22 -10.12
CA GLY A 36 -6.76 -1.89 -9.80
C GLY A 36 -7.42 -1.27 -8.58
N GLN A 37 -8.38 -1.95 -8.03
CA GLN A 37 -9.03 -1.52 -6.79
C GLN A 37 -8.05 -1.73 -5.64
N PRO A 38 -7.64 -0.66 -4.94
CA PRO A 38 -6.53 -0.76 -3.99
C PRO A 38 -6.70 -1.83 -2.91
N ALA A 39 -7.84 -1.89 -2.26
CA ALA A 39 -8.04 -2.84 -1.17
C ALA A 39 -7.97 -4.29 -1.66
N GLU A 40 -8.61 -4.58 -2.77
CA GLU A 40 -8.61 -5.92 -3.36
C GLU A 40 -7.20 -6.33 -3.79
N VAL A 41 -6.45 -5.39 -4.38
CA VAL A 41 -5.07 -5.64 -4.80
C VAL A 41 -4.17 -5.92 -3.59
N ILE A 42 -4.31 -5.13 -2.53
CA ILE A 42 -3.50 -5.30 -1.31
C ILE A 42 -3.73 -6.69 -0.72
N VAL A 43 -4.98 -7.08 -0.55
CA VAL A 43 -5.33 -8.37 0.06
C VAL A 43 -4.88 -9.53 -0.82
N LYS A 44 -5.09 -9.41 -2.14
CA LYS A 44 -4.67 -10.45 -3.08
C LYS A 44 -3.15 -10.63 -3.06
N MET A 45 -2.41 -9.54 -3.09
CA MET A 45 -0.94 -9.60 -3.08
C MET A 45 -0.42 -10.14 -1.76
N ALA A 46 -1.01 -9.74 -0.64
CA ALA A 46 -0.62 -10.29 0.65
C ALA A 46 -0.78 -11.80 0.70
N SER A 47 -1.87 -12.30 0.15
CA SER A 47 -2.13 -13.74 0.09
C SER A 47 -1.15 -14.45 -0.85
N GLU A 48 -0.97 -13.92 -2.06
CA GLU A 48 -0.09 -14.55 -3.06
C GLU A 48 1.38 -14.56 -2.63
N LEU A 49 1.81 -13.53 -1.91
CA LEU A 49 3.19 -13.43 -1.42
C LEU A 49 3.40 -14.14 -0.08
N GLY A 50 2.36 -14.71 0.49
CA GLY A 50 2.47 -15.40 1.77
C GLY A 50 2.77 -14.48 2.93
N CYS A 51 2.28 -13.25 2.90
CA CYS A 51 2.48 -12.29 3.98
C CYS A 51 1.65 -12.68 5.21
N ASP A 52 2.24 -12.53 6.38
CA ASP A 52 1.57 -12.81 7.64
C ASP A 52 1.11 -11.55 8.37
N LEU A 53 1.40 -10.38 7.82
CA LEU A 53 1.00 -9.10 8.37
C LEU A 53 0.91 -8.07 7.25
N ILE A 54 -0.15 -7.27 7.28
CA ILE A 54 -0.29 -6.11 6.40
C ILE A 54 -0.10 -4.87 7.27
N VAL A 55 0.81 -3.98 6.85
CA VAL A 55 1.02 -2.69 7.52
C VAL A 55 0.60 -1.59 6.55
N MET A 56 -0.29 -0.72 6.97
CA MET A 56 -0.77 0.34 6.09
C MET A 56 -1.19 1.57 6.89
N GLY A 57 -1.27 2.71 6.21
CA GLY A 57 -1.78 3.93 6.81
C GLY A 57 -3.29 3.89 6.98
N THR A 58 -3.79 4.67 7.92
CA THR A 58 -5.23 4.77 8.16
C THR A 58 -5.94 5.70 7.17
N HIS A 59 -5.17 6.60 6.53
CA HIS A 59 -5.72 7.58 5.59
C HIS A 59 -4.96 7.52 4.27
N GLY A 60 -5.67 7.80 3.18
CA GLY A 60 -5.06 7.94 1.88
C GLY A 60 -4.34 9.27 1.73
N ARG A 61 -3.77 9.50 0.54
CA ARG A 61 -3.00 10.70 0.23
C ARG A 61 -3.81 11.99 0.32
N SER A 62 -5.10 11.91 0.04
CA SER A 62 -5.97 13.08 0.06
C SER A 62 -6.35 13.52 1.48
N GLY A 63 -6.27 12.64 2.44
CA GLY A 63 -6.57 12.88 3.86
C GLY A 63 -7.70 13.89 4.10
N ILE A 64 -8.85 13.44 4.53
CA ILE A 64 -9.98 14.34 4.85
C ILE A 64 -9.99 14.59 6.35
N ALA A 65 -9.97 15.87 6.74
CA ALA A 65 -9.98 16.25 8.15
C ALA A 65 -11.23 15.68 8.85
N GLY A 66 -11.02 15.11 10.03
CA GLY A 66 -12.10 14.52 10.81
C GLY A 66 -12.43 13.07 10.49
N LEU A 67 -11.86 12.51 9.43
CA LEU A 67 -12.02 11.10 9.13
C LEU A 67 -11.15 10.26 10.07
N VAL A 68 -11.76 9.26 10.69
CA VAL A 68 -11.04 8.35 11.57
C VAL A 68 -10.20 7.37 10.74
N MET A 69 -10.73 6.92 9.62
CA MET A 69 -10.07 5.93 8.78
C MET A 69 -10.52 6.09 7.33
N GLY A 70 -9.58 5.95 6.39
CA GLY A 70 -9.88 6.03 4.97
C GLY A 70 -10.62 4.82 4.44
N SER A 71 -11.18 4.96 3.24
CA SER A 71 -11.99 3.90 2.61
C SER A 71 -11.15 2.66 2.30
N VAL A 72 -9.90 2.82 1.85
CA VAL A 72 -9.05 1.68 1.52
C VAL A 72 -8.73 0.88 2.77
N ALA A 73 -8.34 1.55 3.87
CA ALA A 73 -8.03 0.87 5.13
C ALA A 73 -9.25 0.12 5.66
N ASN A 74 -10.41 0.75 5.62
CA ASN A 74 -11.65 0.13 6.06
C ASN A 74 -11.95 -1.13 5.22
N ARG A 75 -11.81 -1.03 3.93
CA ARG A 75 -12.07 -2.15 3.01
C ARG A 75 -11.08 -3.29 3.22
N VAL A 76 -9.79 -2.98 3.43
CA VAL A 76 -8.78 -3.98 3.71
C VAL A 76 -9.13 -4.76 4.97
N LEU A 77 -9.59 -4.07 6.03
CA LEU A 77 -9.99 -4.74 7.26
C LEU A 77 -11.11 -5.74 7.06
N HIS A 78 -12.02 -5.46 6.12
CA HIS A 78 -13.13 -6.36 5.81
C HIS A 78 -12.68 -7.58 4.99
N LEU A 79 -11.70 -7.40 4.11
CA LEU A 79 -11.29 -8.43 3.17
C LEU A 79 -10.10 -9.26 3.65
N ALA A 80 -9.27 -8.72 4.52
CA ALA A 80 -8.01 -9.36 4.89
C ALA A 80 -8.23 -10.64 5.68
N THR A 81 -7.41 -11.65 5.35
CA THR A 81 -7.37 -12.90 6.09
C THR A 81 -6.16 -12.97 7.03
N SER A 82 -5.27 -11.99 6.94
CA SER A 82 -4.13 -11.87 7.84
C SER A 82 -4.28 -10.62 8.72
N PRO A 83 -3.53 -10.54 9.82
CA PRO A 83 -3.57 -9.35 10.68
C PRO A 83 -3.19 -8.08 9.93
N VAL A 84 -3.79 -6.97 10.34
CA VAL A 84 -3.52 -5.66 9.74
C VAL A 84 -3.10 -4.69 10.84
N LEU A 85 -1.93 -4.08 10.67
CA LEU A 85 -1.46 -3.03 11.57
C LEU A 85 -1.71 -1.68 10.89
N LEU A 86 -2.48 -0.84 11.56
CA LEU A 86 -2.81 0.49 11.03
C LEU A 86 -1.91 1.53 11.68
N VAL A 87 -1.36 2.41 10.86
CA VAL A 87 -0.45 3.47 11.28
C VAL A 87 -1.07 4.81 10.92
N ARG A 88 -1.07 5.73 11.87
CA ARG A 88 -1.59 7.08 11.67
C ARG A 88 -0.59 7.97 10.96
#